data_f7970be8fcac63ccef9011c32e8e0dbf
#
_entry.id   f7970be8fcac63ccef9011c32e8e0dbf
#
_cell.length_a   1.000
_cell.length_b   1.000
_cell.length_c   1.000
_cell.angle_alpha   90.00
_cell.angle_beta   90.00
_cell.angle_gamma   90.00
#
_symmetry.space_group_name_H-M   'P 1'
#
loop_
_entity.id
_entity.type
_entity.pdbx_description
1 polymer ?
#
loop_
_entity_poly.entity_id
_entity_poly.type
_entity_poly.pdbx_seq_one_letter_code
_entity_poly.pdbx_strand_id
1 'polypeptide(L)'
;MRADQNPFSSPALIASYAIETPRRVPGLADLHRMVTLLLSERGPRAAHILVVGAGGGLELKAMAEAQPDWTFAGVDPSTAMLDLARRTVGSFANRIGLMQGVVADAPLGPFDGATCLLTLHFLDRPERLKTLREIRRRLKPGAFLAVAHHSRPDGDNVERWLSRSVAFSDRTGSDHAMAAASAATMAERLPILPAAEDEALLRDAGFTDVSLFYAAFSFRGWVASAG
;
A
#
# COMPACT_ATOMS: atom_id res chain seq x y z
N MET A 1 11.29 -7.34 -9.78
CA MET A 1 12.18 -6.36 -9.11
C MET A 1 13.53 -7.01 -8.90
N ARG A 2 14.63 -6.43 -9.41
CA ARG A 2 15.98 -6.95 -9.19
C ARG A 2 16.33 -6.79 -7.70
N ALA A 3 16.99 -7.78 -7.08
CA ALA A 3 17.34 -7.81 -5.65
C ALA A 3 18.11 -6.55 -5.19
N ASP A 4 18.89 -5.91 -6.08
CA ASP A 4 19.68 -4.71 -5.79
C ASP A 4 18.87 -3.40 -5.71
N GLN A 5 17.57 -3.42 -5.97
CA GLN A 5 16.70 -2.23 -6.00
C GLN A 5 15.67 -2.19 -4.86
N ASN A 6 15.77 -3.10 -3.88
CA ASN A 6 14.86 -3.08 -2.74
C ASN A 6 15.30 -2.00 -1.73
N PRO A 7 14.58 -0.85 -1.62
CA PRO A 7 14.93 0.19 -0.65
C PRO A 7 14.83 -0.28 0.81
N PHE A 8 14.17 -1.41 1.06
CA PHE A 8 14.01 -2.01 2.38
C PHE A 8 15.04 -3.09 2.69
N SER A 9 16.24 -3.03 2.11
CA SER A 9 17.38 -3.89 2.46
C SER A 9 18.30 -3.28 3.55
N SER A 10 18.20 -1.95 3.79
CA SER A 10 19.02 -1.26 4.79
C SER A 10 18.46 -1.45 6.20
N PRO A 11 19.25 -2.01 7.16
CA PRO A 11 18.82 -2.16 8.56
C PRO A 11 18.40 -0.85 9.22
N ALA A 12 19.05 0.28 8.89
CA ALA A 12 18.72 1.59 9.43
C ALA A 12 17.34 2.08 8.94
N LEU A 13 17.01 1.89 7.65
CA LEU A 13 15.70 2.23 7.11
C LEU A 13 14.58 1.37 7.70
N ILE A 14 14.87 0.09 7.94
CA ILE A 14 13.91 -0.83 8.58
C ILE A 14 13.67 -0.41 10.03
N ALA A 15 14.73 -0.08 10.78
CA ALA A 15 14.60 0.33 12.19
C ALA A 15 13.79 1.62 12.35
N SER A 16 13.92 2.57 11.41
CA SER A 16 13.19 3.84 11.44
C SER A 16 11.80 3.77 10.80
N TYR A 17 11.44 2.68 10.11
CA TYR A 17 10.23 2.57 9.29
C TYR A 17 8.95 2.94 10.06
N ALA A 18 8.77 2.41 11.27
CA ALA A 18 7.57 2.63 12.07
C ALA A 18 7.40 4.10 12.51
N ILE A 19 8.50 4.85 12.59
CA ILE A 19 8.51 6.28 12.95
C ILE A 19 8.41 7.16 11.71
N GLU A 20 9.16 6.82 10.66
CA GLU A 20 9.28 7.66 9.47
C GLU A 20 8.09 7.53 8.51
N THR A 21 7.50 6.34 8.38
CA THR A 21 6.36 6.15 7.46
C THR A 21 5.16 7.03 7.82
N PRO A 22 4.72 7.13 9.12
CA PRO A 22 3.66 8.06 9.51
C PRO A 22 3.99 9.54 9.27
N ARG A 23 5.27 9.91 9.23
CA ARG A 23 5.69 11.28 8.94
C ARG A 23 5.62 11.60 7.44
N ARG A 24 5.91 10.61 6.60
CA ARG A 24 5.98 10.75 5.14
C ARG A 24 4.62 10.68 4.46
N VAL A 25 3.70 9.92 5.02
CA VAL A 25 2.36 9.73 4.44
C VAL A 25 1.36 10.57 5.22
N PRO A 26 0.80 11.65 4.62
CA PRO A 26 -0.13 12.51 5.31
C PRO A 26 -1.37 11.72 5.76
N GLY A 27 -1.71 11.78 7.06
CA GLY A 27 -2.87 11.10 7.59
C GLY A 27 -2.82 9.57 7.51
N LEU A 28 -1.64 8.93 7.62
CA LEU A 28 -1.50 7.48 7.51
C LEU A 28 -2.45 6.71 8.44
N ALA A 29 -2.63 7.16 9.67
CA ALA A 29 -3.56 6.54 10.62
C ALA A 29 -5.01 6.63 10.13
N ASP A 30 -5.40 7.77 9.56
CA ASP A 30 -6.72 7.96 8.97
C ASP A 30 -6.90 7.14 7.68
N LEU A 31 -5.84 7.01 6.87
CA LEU A 31 -5.84 6.12 5.71
C LEU A 31 -6.14 4.67 6.14
N HIS A 32 -5.45 4.15 7.17
CA HIS A 32 -5.72 2.81 7.68
C HIS A 32 -7.15 2.67 8.20
N ARG A 33 -7.67 3.70 8.88
CA ARG A 33 -9.05 3.72 9.38
C ARG A 33 -10.07 3.72 8.24
N MET A 34 -9.88 4.56 7.21
CA MET A 34 -10.75 4.60 6.03
C MET A 34 -10.74 3.26 5.31
N VAL A 35 -9.57 2.65 5.10
CA VAL A 35 -9.44 1.32 4.48
C VAL A 35 -10.19 0.27 5.29
N THR A 36 -10.06 0.26 6.60
CA THR A 36 -10.79 -0.67 7.49
C THR A 36 -12.29 -0.51 7.35
N LEU A 37 -12.79 0.72 7.32
CA LEU A 37 -14.22 1.01 7.12
C LEU A 37 -14.72 0.51 5.77
N LEU A 38 -14.01 0.84 4.68
CA LEU A 38 -14.37 0.41 3.32
C LEU A 38 -14.44 -1.13 3.21
N LEU A 39 -13.44 -1.85 3.73
CA LEU A 39 -13.44 -3.31 3.71
C LEU A 39 -14.60 -3.89 4.55
N SER A 40 -14.99 -3.22 5.64
CA SER A 40 -16.07 -3.69 6.51
C SER A 40 -17.47 -3.49 5.91
N GLU A 41 -17.63 -2.62 4.91
CA GLU A 41 -18.93 -2.39 4.25
C GLU A 41 -19.48 -3.63 3.53
N ARG A 42 -18.59 -4.49 3.02
CA ARG A 42 -18.99 -5.71 2.27
C ARG A 42 -18.43 -6.99 2.87
N GLY A 43 -17.46 -6.90 3.78
CA GLY A 43 -16.90 -8.06 4.47
C GLY A 43 -17.84 -8.61 5.55
N PRO A 44 -17.84 -9.92 5.79
CA PRO A 44 -18.51 -10.49 6.95
C PRO A 44 -17.86 -10.03 8.25
N ARG A 45 -18.57 -10.20 9.39
CA ARG A 45 -18.02 -9.84 10.71
C ARG A 45 -16.65 -10.51 10.97
N ALA A 46 -16.47 -11.78 10.60
CA ALA A 46 -15.23 -12.52 10.69
C ALA A 46 -14.55 -12.62 9.31
N ALA A 47 -14.11 -11.49 8.78
CA ALA A 47 -13.50 -11.43 7.46
C ALA A 47 -12.07 -11.99 7.44
N HIS A 48 -11.67 -12.57 6.31
CA HIS A 48 -10.30 -12.95 6.00
C HIS A 48 -9.71 -12.00 4.95
N ILE A 49 -8.69 -11.23 5.31
CA ILE A 49 -8.15 -10.12 4.52
C ILE A 49 -6.76 -10.46 3.98
N LEU A 50 -6.54 -10.23 2.69
CA LEU A 50 -5.24 -10.31 2.03
C LEU A 50 -4.53 -8.95 2.10
N VAL A 51 -3.28 -8.93 2.60
CA VAL A 51 -2.46 -7.72 2.67
C VAL A 51 -1.23 -7.90 1.79
N VAL A 52 -1.19 -7.18 0.67
CA VAL A 52 -0.10 -7.24 -0.32
C VAL A 52 0.89 -6.10 -0.09
N GLY A 53 2.15 -6.42 0.13
CA GLY A 53 3.16 -5.49 0.60
C GLY A 53 2.98 -5.22 2.09
N ALA A 54 2.86 -6.28 2.90
CA ALA A 54 2.62 -6.20 4.35
C ALA A 54 3.66 -5.35 5.11
N GLY A 55 4.84 -5.16 4.52
CA GLY A 55 5.87 -4.26 5.01
C GLY A 55 6.19 -4.48 6.49
N GLY A 56 6.29 -3.39 7.24
CA GLY A 56 6.53 -3.41 8.69
C GLY A 56 5.29 -3.67 9.55
N GLY A 57 4.15 -4.05 8.97
CA GLY A 57 2.95 -4.48 9.69
C GLY A 57 2.07 -3.38 10.27
N LEU A 58 2.27 -2.10 9.90
CA LEU A 58 1.50 -0.97 10.46
C LEU A 58 0.00 -1.07 10.13
N GLU A 59 -0.35 -1.35 8.87
CA GLU A 59 -1.75 -1.52 8.47
C GLU A 59 -2.37 -2.79 9.06
N LEU A 60 -1.62 -3.89 9.13
CA LEU A 60 -2.05 -5.13 9.76
C LEU A 60 -2.42 -4.91 11.22
N LYS A 61 -1.55 -4.20 11.97
CA LYS A 61 -1.81 -3.84 13.35
C LYS A 61 -3.06 -2.98 13.48
N ALA A 62 -3.18 -1.91 12.68
CA ALA A 62 -4.33 -1.00 12.74
C ALA A 62 -5.67 -1.71 12.46
N MET A 63 -5.72 -2.58 11.43
CA MET A 63 -6.92 -3.36 11.13
C MET A 63 -7.22 -4.42 12.20
N ALA A 64 -6.19 -5.09 12.74
CA ALA A 64 -6.37 -6.09 13.78
C ALA A 64 -6.83 -5.51 15.12
N GLU A 65 -6.43 -4.28 15.44
CA GLU A 65 -6.94 -3.52 16.59
C GLU A 65 -8.41 -3.13 16.42
N ALA A 66 -8.77 -2.66 15.21
CA ALA A 66 -10.13 -2.18 14.93
C ALA A 66 -11.16 -3.31 14.74
N GLN A 67 -10.71 -4.49 14.27
CA GLN A 67 -11.57 -5.60 13.89
C GLN A 67 -11.13 -6.89 14.62
N PRO A 68 -11.71 -7.18 15.79
CA PRO A 68 -11.25 -8.29 16.62
C PRO A 68 -11.48 -9.68 16.03
N ASP A 69 -12.48 -9.82 15.15
CA ASP A 69 -12.83 -11.10 14.52
C ASP A 69 -12.12 -11.35 13.16
N TRP A 70 -11.39 -10.36 12.64
CA TRP A 70 -10.70 -10.51 11.35
C TRP A 70 -9.42 -11.33 11.46
N THR A 71 -9.14 -12.08 10.40
CA THR A 71 -7.87 -12.80 10.19
C THR A 71 -7.18 -12.27 8.93
N PHE A 72 -5.86 -12.41 8.87
CA PHE A 72 -5.06 -11.78 7.82
C PHE A 72 -4.04 -12.74 7.23
N ALA A 73 -3.85 -12.63 5.90
CA ALA A 73 -2.71 -13.19 5.20
C ALA A 73 -1.88 -12.05 4.61
N GLY A 74 -0.71 -11.78 5.16
CA GLY A 74 0.22 -10.75 4.71
C GLY A 74 1.35 -11.32 3.88
N VAL A 75 1.66 -10.72 2.72
CA VAL A 75 2.77 -11.10 1.87
C VAL A 75 3.69 -9.91 1.60
N ASP A 76 5.01 -10.12 1.72
CA ASP A 76 6.04 -9.11 1.42
C ASP A 76 7.34 -9.80 0.94
N PRO A 77 8.04 -9.30 -0.08
CA PRO A 77 9.27 -9.90 -0.57
C PRO A 77 10.46 -9.74 0.40
N SER A 78 10.41 -8.79 1.34
CA SER A 78 11.49 -8.49 2.28
C SER A 78 11.34 -9.26 3.59
N THR A 79 12.22 -10.23 3.82
CA THR A 79 12.28 -10.96 5.11
C THR A 79 12.44 -10.01 6.29
N ALA A 80 13.31 -9.01 6.14
CA ALA A 80 13.59 -8.05 7.21
C ALA A 80 12.37 -7.16 7.55
N MET A 81 11.54 -6.81 6.54
CA MET A 81 10.26 -6.13 6.78
C MET A 81 9.27 -7.05 7.47
N LEU A 82 9.19 -8.33 7.09
CA LEU A 82 8.34 -9.30 7.77
C LEU A 82 8.77 -9.55 9.22
N ASP A 83 10.07 -9.51 9.52
CA ASP A 83 10.56 -9.60 10.90
C ASP A 83 10.15 -8.36 11.72
N LEU A 84 10.14 -7.18 11.10
CA LEU A 84 9.57 -5.98 11.72
C LEU A 84 8.05 -6.13 11.90
N ALA A 85 7.34 -6.64 10.89
CA ALA A 85 5.90 -6.86 10.98
C ALA A 85 5.52 -7.78 12.14
N ARG A 86 6.25 -8.90 12.34
CA ARG A 86 6.02 -9.81 13.49
C ARG A 86 6.12 -9.09 14.84
N ARG A 87 7.09 -8.18 14.97
CA ARG A 87 7.23 -7.34 16.19
C ARG A 87 6.11 -6.32 16.30
N THR A 88 5.74 -5.67 15.20
CA THR A 88 4.72 -4.62 15.15
C THR A 88 3.33 -5.15 15.53
N VAL A 89 2.95 -6.31 14.99
CA VAL A 89 1.62 -6.89 15.23
C VAL A 89 1.46 -7.45 16.65
N GLY A 90 2.56 -7.82 17.31
CA GLY A 90 2.57 -8.15 18.75
C GLY A 90 1.52 -9.17 19.16
N SER A 91 0.58 -8.76 20.02
CA SER A 91 -0.50 -9.59 20.55
C SER A 91 -1.52 -10.10 19.52
N PHE A 92 -1.52 -9.55 18.30
CA PHE A 92 -2.43 -9.97 17.22
C PHE A 92 -1.85 -11.08 16.34
N ALA A 93 -0.62 -11.54 16.60
CA ALA A 93 0.11 -12.50 15.76
C ALA A 93 -0.65 -13.83 15.52
N ASN A 94 -1.50 -14.25 16.46
CA ASN A 94 -2.32 -15.46 16.35
C ASN A 94 -3.39 -15.42 15.25
N ARG A 95 -3.71 -14.21 14.74
CA ARG A 95 -4.69 -13.98 13.67
C ARG A 95 -4.04 -13.55 12.34
N ILE A 96 -2.71 -13.46 12.28
CA ILE A 96 -1.97 -12.90 11.16
C ILE A 96 -0.93 -13.91 10.66
N GLY A 97 -1.17 -14.47 9.47
CA GLY A 97 -0.18 -15.26 8.73
C GLY A 97 0.70 -14.34 7.88
N LEU A 98 2.04 -14.42 8.06
CA LEU A 98 3.01 -13.64 7.28
C LEU A 98 3.85 -14.58 6.42
N MET A 99 3.95 -14.28 5.12
CA MET A 99 4.69 -15.06 4.13
C MET A 99 5.64 -14.18 3.32
N GLN A 100 6.87 -14.68 3.13
CA GLN A 100 7.81 -14.07 2.21
C GLN A 100 7.44 -14.41 0.76
N GLY A 101 7.35 -13.39 -0.09
CA GLY A 101 7.06 -13.55 -1.51
C GLY A 101 6.28 -12.37 -2.07
N VAL A 102 5.79 -12.54 -3.28
CA VAL A 102 4.87 -11.63 -3.96
C VAL A 102 3.44 -12.17 -3.88
N VAL A 103 2.47 -11.39 -4.36
CA VAL A 103 1.06 -11.81 -4.30
C VAL A 103 0.79 -13.17 -4.97
N ALA A 104 1.58 -13.55 -5.99
CA ALA A 104 1.44 -14.85 -6.66
C ALA A 104 1.75 -16.03 -5.72
N ASP A 105 2.55 -15.83 -4.70
CA ASP A 105 2.93 -16.84 -3.71
C ASP A 105 1.91 -16.91 -2.56
N ALA A 106 1.05 -15.90 -2.42
CA ALA A 106 0.03 -15.86 -1.38
C ALA A 106 -1.02 -16.98 -1.54
N PRO A 107 -1.68 -17.42 -0.45
CA PRO A 107 -2.78 -18.38 -0.53
C PRO A 107 -3.83 -17.97 -1.57
N LEU A 108 -4.46 -18.95 -2.23
CA LEU A 108 -5.45 -18.67 -3.28
C LEU A 108 -6.73 -18.04 -2.76
N GLY A 109 -6.96 -18.07 -1.46
CA GLY A 109 -8.19 -17.54 -0.84
C GLY A 109 -9.34 -18.56 -0.90
N PRO A 110 -10.60 -18.13 -1.12
CA PRO A 110 -11.03 -16.77 -1.42
C PRO A 110 -11.02 -15.83 -0.20
N PHE A 111 -10.58 -14.58 -0.40
CA PHE A 111 -10.55 -13.55 0.64
C PHE A 111 -11.78 -12.64 0.58
N ASP A 112 -12.20 -12.12 1.74
CA ASP A 112 -13.31 -11.18 1.89
C ASP A 112 -12.98 -9.74 1.53
N GLY A 113 -11.70 -9.42 1.44
CA GLY A 113 -11.16 -8.14 1.03
C GLY A 113 -9.65 -8.19 0.87
N ALA A 114 -9.07 -7.16 0.26
CA ALA A 114 -7.63 -7.02 0.14
C ALA A 114 -7.17 -5.58 0.28
N THR A 115 -5.92 -5.42 0.69
CA THR A 115 -5.19 -4.14 0.65
C THR A 115 -3.90 -4.28 -0.14
N CYS A 116 -3.51 -3.17 -0.79
CA CYS A 116 -2.17 -3.00 -1.39
C CYS A 116 -1.74 -1.55 -1.18
N LEU A 117 -1.27 -1.24 0.04
CA LEU A 117 -0.93 0.12 0.44
C LEU A 117 0.57 0.37 0.28
N LEU A 118 0.93 1.54 -0.26
CA LEU A 118 2.30 2.04 -0.41
C LEU A 118 3.24 1.07 -1.18
N THR A 119 2.69 0.26 -2.07
CA THR A 119 3.42 -0.83 -2.74
C THR A 119 3.49 -0.66 -4.26
N LEU A 120 2.36 -0.35 -4.93
CA LEU A 120 2.28 -0.38 -6.39
C LEU A 120 3.23 0.60 -7.08
N HIS A 121 3.59 1.70 -6.46
CA HIS A 121 4.52 2.68 -7.04
C HIS A 121 5.97 2.18 -7.20
N PHE A 122 6.32 1.00 -6.66
CA PHE A 122 7.59 0.33 -6.92
C PHE A 122 7.57 -0.57 -8.16
N LEU A 123 6.38 -0.83 -8.72
CA LEU A 123 6.16 -1.73 -9.85
C LEU A 123 5.95 -0.93 -11.13
N ASP A 124 6.55 -1.37 -12.21
CA ASP A 124 6.23 -0.83 -13.53
C ASP A 124 4.78 -1.19 -13.96
N ARG A 125 4.30 -0.60 -15.05
CA ARG A 125 2.93 -0.77 -15.51
C ARG A 125 2.53 -2.25 -15.74
N PRO A 126 3.34 -3.08 -16.44
CA PRO A 126 3.04 -4.51 -16.61
C PRO A 126 3.01 -5.30 -15.30
N GLU A 127 3.99 -5.09 -14.41
CA GLU A 127 4.04 -5.75 -13.10
C GLU A 127 2.87 -5.33 -12.21
N ARG A 128 2.48 -4.05 -12.27
CA ARG A 128 1.33 -3.50 -11.54
C ARG A 128 0.03 -4.17 -11.98
N LEU A 129 -0.21 -4.27 -13.29
CA LEU A 129 -1.38 -4.97 -13.84
C LEU A 129 -1.39 -6.45 -13.46
N LYS A 130 -0.25 -7.13 -13.53
CA LYS A 130 -0.12 -8.54 -13.10
C LYS A 130 -0.45 -8.70 -11.61
N THR A 131 0.07 -7.81 -10.77
CA THR A 131 -0.20 -7.80 -9.32
C THR A 131 -1.69 -7.61 -9.03
N LEU A 132 -2.34 -6.65 -9.68
CA LEU A 132 -3.77 -6.39 -9.51
C LEU A 132 -4.63 -7.59 -9.96
N ARG A 133 -4.29 -8.25 -11.06
CA ARG A 133 -4.97 -9.49 -11.53
C ARG A 133 -4.81 -10.63 -10.53
N GLU A 134 -3.62 -10.80 -9.94
CA GLU A 134 -3.37 -11.81 -8.94
C GLU A 134 -4.14 -11.54 -7.63
N ILE A 135 -4.28 -10.28 -7.24
CA ILE A 135 -5.15 -9.90 -6.11
C ILE A 135 -6.60 -10.26 -6.43
N ARG A 136 -7.11 -9.80 -7.59
CA ARG A 136 -8.50 -10.08 -7.99
C ARG A 136 -8.85 -11.56 -8.00
N ARG A 137 -7.96 -12.41 -8.52
CA ARG A 137 -8.15 -13.88 -8.57
C ARG A 137 -8.33 -14.50 -7.18
N ARG A 138 -7.87 -13.85 -6.14
CA ARG A 138 -7.92 -14.30 -4.75
C ARG A 138 -9.09 -13.75 -3.96
N LEU A 139 -9.80 -12.80 -4.52
CA LEU A 139 -10.95 -12.17 -3.87
C LEU A 139 -12.25 -12.91 -4.19
N LYS A 140 -13.18 -12.92 -3.23
CA LYS A 140 -14.57 -13.30 -3.49
C LYS A 140 -15.20 -12.30 -4.46
N PRO A 141 -16.16 -12.73 -5.31
CA PRO A 141 -16.95 -11.81 -6.11
C PRO A 141 -17.56 -10.69 -5.24
N GLY A 142 -17.42 -9.44 -5.68
CA GLY A 142 -17.91 -8.27 -4.97
C GLY A 142 -17.06 -7.82 -3.77
N ALA A 143 -16.00 -8.54 -3.38
CA ALA A 143 -15.09 -8.13 -2.31
C ALA A 143 -14.32 -6.86 -2.69
N PHE A 144 -14.03 -6.00 -1.72
CA PHE A 144 -13.29 -4.77 -1.97
C PHE A 144 -11.77 -4.97 -1.95
N LEU A 145 -11.12 -4.31 -2.88
CA LEU A 145 -9.69 -3.99 -2.85
C LEU A 145 -9.51 -2.50 -2.49
N ALA A 146 -8.71 -2.20 -1.48
CA ALA A 146 -8.22 -0.85 -1.23
C ALA A 146 -6.75 -0.74 -1.62
N VAL A 147 -6.41 0.22 -2.47
CA VAL A 147 -5.03 0.54 -2.86
C VAL A 147 -4.72 1.99 -2.51
N ALA A 148 -3.47 2.27 -2.10
CA ALA A 148 -2.99 3.64 -1.98
C ALA A 148 -1.48 3.67 -2.23
N HIS A 149 -1.02 4.63 -3.06
CA HIS A 149 0.38 4.73 -3.44
C HIS A 149 0.69 6.11 -4.03
N HIS A 150 1.97 6.36 -4.36
CA HIS A 150 2.32 7.54 -5.12
C HIS A 150 1.68 7.50 -6.52
N SER A 151 0.94 8.54 -6.83
CA SER A 151 0.29 8.81 -8.10
C SER A 151 0.24 10.32 -8.32
N ARG A 152 0.09 10.80 -9.53
CA ARG A 152 0.04 12.23 -9.81
C ARG A 152 -1.29 12.64 -10.46
N PRO A 153 -1.71 13.90 -10.35
CA PRO A 153 -2.82 14.41 -11.16
C PRO A 153 -2.51 14.26 -12.65
N ASP A 154 -3.55 14.04 -13.45
CA ASP A 154 -3.41 13.99 -14.89
C ASP A 154 -2.90 15.34 -15.44
N GLY A 155 -1.98 15.26 -16.41
CA GLY A 155 -1.40 16.46 -17.04
C GLY A 155 -0.44 17.28 -16.17
N ASP A 156 -0.18 16.88 -14.91
CA ASP A 156 0.71 17.64 -14.01
C ASP A 156 2.09 16.98 -13.88
N ASN A 157 3.06 17.75 -13.36
CA ASN A 157 4.44 17.34 -13.18
C ASN A 157 4.60 16.49 -11.92
N VAL A 158 5.20 15.29 -12.05
CA VAL A 158 5.42 14.35 -10.95
C VAL A 158 6.34 14.92 -9.87
N GLU A 159 7.42 15.62 -10.26
CA GLU A 159 8.40 16.17 -9.33
C GLU A 159 7.77 17.25 -8.42
N ARG A 160 6.87 18.07 -8.97
CA ARG A 160 6.14 19.08 -8.18
C ARG A 160 5.35 18.44 -7.05
N TRP A 161 4.64 17.34 -7.32
CA TRP A 161 3.83 16.65 -6.31
C TRP A 161 4.67 15.88 -5.32
N LEU A 162 5.76 15.27 -5.76
CA LEU A 162 6.74 14.63 -4.89
C LEU A 162 7.42 15.65 -3.98
N SER A 163 7.85 16.81 -4.51
CA SER A 163 8.46 17.88 -3.71
C SER A 163 7.54 18.34 -2.57
N ARG A 164 6.24 18.49 -2.83
CA ARG A 164 5.26 18.80 -1.78
C ARG A 164 5.18 17.71 -0.71
N SER A 165 5.22 16.44 -1.10
CA SER A 165 5.23 15.30 -0.16
C SER A 165 6.52 15.25 0.65
N VAL A 166 7.67 15.51 0.05
CA VAL A 166 8.95 15.58 0.75
C VAL A 166 8.97 16.73 1.74
N ALA A 167 8.56 17.94 1.31
CA ALA A 167 8.47 19.11 2.19
C ALA A 167 7.52 18.89 3.38
N PHE A 168 6.40 18.19 3.17
CA PHE A 168 5.48 17.83 4.25
C PHE A 168 6.13 16.93 5.30
N SER A 169 7.01 16.01 4.89
CA SER A 169 7.71 15.10 5.82
C SER A 169 8.79 15.79 6.65
N ASP A 170 9.29 16.94 6.19
CA ASP A 170 10.25 17.76 6.91
C ASP A 170 9.54 18.64 7.94
N ARG A 171 9.75 18.34 9.22
CA ARG A 171 9.18 19.09 10.34
C ARG A 171 10.07 20.21 10.85
N THR A 172 11.28 20.34 10.32
CA THR A 172 12.28 21.30 10.80
C THR A 172 12.22 22.65 10.09
N GLY A 173 11.52 22.71 8.98
CA GLY A 173 11.35 23.90 8.13
C GLY A 173 11.42 23.50 6.66
N SER A 174 10.54 24.06 5.85
CA SER A 174 10.43 23.67 4.45
C SER A 174 11.61 24.18 3.62
N ASP A 175 12.70 23.43 3.55
CA ASP A 175 13.73 23.64 2.52
C ASP A 175 13.21 23.14 1.17
N HIS A 176 12.58 24.03 0.42
CA HIS A 176 12.01 23.71 -0.88
C HIS A 176 13.07 23.29 -1.92
N ALA A 177 14.30 23.74 -1.82
CA ALA A 177 15.39 23.35 -2.73
C ALA A 177 15.81 21.89 -2.46
N MET A 178 15.98 21.52 -1.19
CA MET A 178 16.29 20.14 -0.79
C MET A 178 15.11 19.20 -1.13
N ALA A 179 13.88 19.64 -0.89
CA ALA A 179 12.68 18.86 -1.25
C ALA A 179 12.58 18.62 -2.76
N ALA A 180 12.91 19.62 -3.59
CA ALA A 180 12.92 19.48 -5.04
C ALA A 180 14.01 18.50 -5.52
N ALA A 181 15.22 18.57 -4.98
CA ALA A 181 16.31 17.64 -5.31
C ALA A 181 15.96 16.19 -4.94
N SER A 182 15.37 15.98 -3.76
CA SER A 182 14.90 14.66 -3.33
C SER A 182 13.77 14.14 -4.22
N ALA A 183 12.85 15.01 -4.61
CA ALA A 183 11.73 14.68 -5.50
C ALA A 183 12.22 14.26 -6.89
N ALA A 184 13.20 14.96 -7.47
CA ALA A 184 13.81 14.58 -8.75
C ALA A 184 14.40 13.17 -8.69
N THR A 185 15.18 12.86 -7.64
CA THR A 185 15.73 11.52 -7.42
C THR A 185 14.63 10.44 -7.28
N MET A 186 13.52 10.77 -6.60
CA MET A 186 12.39 9.84 -6.49
C MET A 186 11.70 9.62 -7.85
N ALA A 187 11.50 10.69 -8.63
CA ALA A 187 10.86 10.63 -9.95
C ALA A 187 11.65 9.76 -10.95
N GLU A 188 12.98 9.75 -10.86
CA GLU A 188 13.84 8.88 -11.68
C GLU A 188 13.74 7.41 -11.30
N ARG A 189 13.47 7.10 -10.03
CA ARG A 189 13.51 5.72 -9.49
C ARG A 189 12.14 5.05 -9.42
N LEU A 190 11.08 5.84 -9.26
CA LEU A 190 9.74 5.31 -9.06
C LEU A 190 8.89 5.47 -10.32
N PRO A 191 8.31 4.39 -10.86
CA PRO A 191 7.42 4.45 -12.02
C PRO A 191 6.04 5.01 -11.62
N ILE A 192 5.99 6.30 -11.26
CA ILE A 192 4.76 6.96 -10.83
C ILE A 192 3.88 7.29 -12.03
N LEU A 193 2.67 6.76 -12.02
CA LEU A 193 1.68 6.94 -13.08
C LEU A 193 0.73 8.13 -12.78
N PRO A 194 0.07 8.68 -13.82
CA PRO A 194 -1.09 9.55 -13.65
C PRO A 194 -2.27 8.80 -13.02
N ALA A 195 -3.15 9.52 -12.34
CA ALA A 195 -4.32 8.95 -11.69
C ALA A 195 -5.23 8.17 -12.66
N ALA A 196 -5.47 8.70 -13.86
CA ALA A 196 -6.27 8.04 -14.87
C ALA A 196 -5.66 6.70 -15.33
N GLU A 197 -4.32 6.58 -15.38
CA GLU A 197 -3.66 5.31 -15.70
C GLU A 197 -3.76 4.29 -14.56
N ASP A 198 -3.64 4.72 -13.30
CA ASP A 198 -3.85 3.85 -12.12
C ASP A 198 -5.28 3.31 -12.09
N GLU A 199 -6.28 4.15 -12.35
CA GLU A 199 -7.68 3.74 -12.47
C GLU A 199 -7.91 2.80 -13.66
N ALA A 200 -7.30 3.07 -14.82
CA ALA A 200 -7.38 2.19 -15.98
C ALA A 200 -6.81 0.80 -15.66
N LEU A 201 -5.67 0.73 -14.96
CA LEU A 201 -5.08 -0.54 -14.54
C LEU A 201 -5.97 -1.35 -13.60
N LEU A 202 -6.69 -0.70 -12.68
CA LEU A 202 -7.70 -1.37 -11.84
C LEU A 202 -8.81 -1.98 -12.72
N ARG A 203 -9.34 -1.20 -13.69
CA ARG A 203 -10.37 -1.70 -14.62
C ARG A 203 -9.84 -2.81 -15.54
N ASP A 204 -8.63 -2.66 -16.09
CA ASP A 204 -7.95 -3.67 -16.94
C ASP A 204 -7.66 -4.98 -16.18
N ALA A 205 -7.51 -4.89 -14.85
CA ALA A 205 -7.39 -6.06 -13.99
C ALA A 205 -8.74 -6.74 -13.68
N GLY A 206 -9.86 -6.12 -14.07
CA GLY A 206 -11.22 -6.64 -13.90
C GLY A 206 -11.92 -6.18 -12.63
N PHE A 207 -11.46 -5.10 -12.01
CA PHE A 207 -12.18 -4.44 -10.93
C PHE A 207 -13.23 -3.46 -11.49
N THR A 208 -14.34 -3.33 -10.76
CA THR A 208 -15.43 -2.39 -11.03
C THR A 208 -15.56 -1.38 -9.89
N ASP A 209 -16.44 -0.40 -10.04
CA ASP A 209 -16.76 0.61 -9.01
C ASP A 209 -15.51 1.35 -8.47
N VAL A 210 -14.53 1.61 -9.35
CA VAL A 210 -13.28 2.27 -8.97
C VAL A 210 -13.56 3.69 -8.50
N SER A 211 -13.32 3.95 -7.22
CA SER A 211 -13.61 5.24 -6.59
C SER A 211 -12.41 5.75 -5.79
N LEU A 212 -12.06 7.02 -6.00
CA LEU A 212 -11.03 7.71 -5.22
C LEU A 212 -11.58 8.02 -3.82
N PHE A 213 -10.89 7.58 -2.76
CA PHE A 213 -11.28 7.87 -1.38
C PHE A 213 -10.23 8.66 -0.59
N TYR A 214 -8.98 8.70 -1.09
CA TYR A 214 -7.88 9.39 -0.41
C TYR A 214 -7.02 10.14 -1.43
N ALA A 215 -6.67 11.39 -1.13
CA ALA A 215 -5.76 12.21 -1.92
C ALA A 215 -4.97 13.17 -1.03
N ALA A 216 -3.64 13.01 -1.00
CA ALA A 216 -2.74 13.85 -0.21
C ALA A 216 -1.41 14.04 -0.93
N PHE A 217 -1.20 15.22 -1.51
CA PHE A 217 -0.06 15.54 -2.37
C PHE A 217 0.15 14.50 -3.49
N SER A 218 1.28 13.76 -3.46
CA SER A 218 1.56 12.70 -4.44
C SER A 218 0.89 11.36 -4.10
N PHE A 219 0.21 11.25 -2.96
CA PHE A 219 -0.50 10.01 -2.61
C PHE A 219 -1.96 10.05 -3.06
N ARG A 220 -2.42 8.93 -3.62
CA ARG A 220 -3.84 8.68 -3.93
C ARG A 220 -4.23 7.27 -3.52
N GLY A 221 -5.49 7.11 -3.14
CA GLY A 221 -6.04 5.82 -2.77
C GLY A 221 -7.40 5.58 -3.41
N TRP A 222 -7.58 4.38 -3.93
CA TRP A 222 -8.82 3.93 -4.56
C TRP A 222 -9.35 2.68 -3.88
N VAL A 223 -10.67 2.59 -3.84
CA VAL A 223 -11.41 1.37 -3.54
C VAL A 223 -12.06 0.86 -4.82
N ALA A 224 -12.07 -0.46 -5.01
CA ALA A 224 -12.68 -1.08 -6.17
C ALA A 224 -13.26 -2.46 -5.81
N SER A 225 -14.31 -2.88 -6.51
CA SER A 225 -14.97 -4.17 -6.35
C SER A 225 -14.34 -5.24 -7.24
N ALA A 226 -14.13 -6.45 -6.70
CA ALA A 226 -13.81 -7.61 -7.52
C ALA A 226 -15.07 -8.03 -8.30
N GLY A 227 -15.07 -7.77 -9.60
CA GLY A 227 -16.17 -8.12 -10.51
C GLY A 227 -16.31 -9.64 -10.72
#